data_dab09fec489e182fecaed623343d1f06
#
_entry.id   dab09fec489e182fecaed623343d1f06
#
_cell.length_a   1.000
_cell.length_b   1.000
_cell.length_c   1.000
_cell.angle_alpha   90.00
_cell.angle_beta   90.00
_cell.angle_gamma   90.00
#
_symmetry.space_group_name_H-M   'P 1'
#
loop_
_entity.id
_entity.type
_entity.pdbx_description
1 polymer ?
#
loop_
_entity_poly.entity_id
_entity_poly.type
_entity_poly.pdbx_seq_one_letter_code
_entity_poly.pdbx_strand_id
1 'polypeptide(L)'
;MRDARLEREAEIADPARKRFTIARSRSLVSDIVHFDQTVPTCPHYREFDLRALAEVRSKAEQRYSWPVLFIKAFAILSRDAPALRESWIRYPFPHLYRHPHSVGTLAVRRSHSGEEWLFFAPFVQSEDKTLDELQEMLECFRTDAVETVFRIQYRFAFFPAPVRRIIMWLWMNWMGSKKAKKFGTFGLTTISSRGAVIQNPPGILTSTITYGPISEEGACRVTITYDHRLMDGWYV
;
A
#
# COMPACT_ATOMS: atom_id res chain seq x y z
N MET A 1 -20.53 51.95 -3.59
CA MET A 1 -19.37 51.15 -4.02
C MET A 1 -18.47 50.68 -2.87
N ARG A 2 -18.30 51.46 -1.82
CA ARG A 2 -17.46 51.07 -0.67
C ARG A 2 -18.15 49.98 0.20
N ASP A 3 -19.47 50.09 0.37
CA ASP A 3 -20.25 49.12 1.16
C ASP A 3 -20.32 47.72 0.52
N ALA A 4 -20.50 47.61 -0.79
CA ALA A 4 -20.54 46.32 -1.51
C ALA A 4 -19.17 45.61 -1.50
N ARG A 5 -18.07 46.34 -1.29
CA ARG A 5 -16.74 45.78 -1.15
C ARG A 5 -16.52 45.25 0.27
N LEU A 6 -16.99 45.97 1.28
CA LEU A 6 -16.95 45.54 2.69
C LEU A 6 -17.84 44.33 2.94
N GLU A 7 -19.03 44.25 2.30
CA GLU A 7 -19.90 43.10 2.36
C GLU A 7 -19.27 41.86 1.70
N ARG A 8 -18.60 42.01 0.54
CA ARG A 8 -17.83 40.92 -0.08
C ARG A 8 -16.63 40.47 0.76
N GLU A 9 -15.92 41.42 1.38
CA GLU A 9 -14.80 41.10 2.26
C GLU A 9 -15.28 40.42 3.56
N ALA A 10 -16.45 40.73 4.07
CA ALA A 10 -17.10 40.08 5.20
C ALA A 10 -17.61 38.68 4.83
N GLU A 11 -18.15 38.52 3.61
CA GLU A 11 -18.59 37.21 3.09
C GLU A 11 -17.42 36.23 2.83
N ILE A 12 -16.24 36.78 2.46
CA ILE A 12 -14.98 36.02 2.35
C ILE A 12 -14.41 35.71 3.73
N ALA A 13 -14.62 36.58 4.75
CA ALA A 13 -14.06 36.44 6.08
C ALA A 13 -14.80 35.44 6.98
N ASP A 14 -16.07 35.10 6.69
CA ASP A 14 -16.83 34.07 7.42
C ASP A 14 -17.60 33.13 6.45
N PRO A 15 -16.88 32.29 5.69
CA PRO A 15 -17.53 31.16 5.07
C PRO A 15 -18.07 30.30 6.20
N ALA A 16 -19.40 30.15 6.27
CA ALA A 16 -20.08 29.30 7.26
C ALA A 16 -19.25 28.04 7.49
N ARG A 17 -18.62 27.90 8.65
CA ARG A 17 -17.66 26.83 8.97
C ARG A 17 -18.38 25.48 8.93
N LYS A 18 -18.50 24.89 7.74
CA LYS A 18 -19.06 23.56 7.56
C LYS A 18 -18.05 22.54 8.05
N ARG A 19 -18.32 21.90 9.18
CA ARG A 19 -17.56 20.74 9.64
C ARG A 19 -18.16 19.49 9.05
N PHE A 20 -17.35 18.71 8.37
CA PHE A 20 -17.76 17.42 7.83
C PHE A 20 -17.12 16.29 8.64
N THR A 21 -17.90 15.25 8.92
CA THR A 21 -17.36 14.04 9.52
C THR A 21 -16.52 13.28 8.49
N ILE A 22 -15.36 12.83 8.90
CA ILE A 22 -14.50 11.98 8.05
C ILE A 22 -15.19 10.63 7.87
N ALA A 23 -15.38 10.20 6.62
CA ALA A 23 -15.96 8.91 6.29
C ALA A 23 -15.16 7.76 6.93
N ARG A 24 -15.82 6.71 7.38
CA ARG A 24 -15.18 5.55 8.01
C ARG A 24 -14.24 4.83 7.06
N SER A 25 -14.56 4.80 5.79
CA SER A 25 -13.71 4.27 4.73
C SER A 25 -12.31 4.91 4.66
N ARG A 26 -12.15 6.14 5.17
CA ARG A 26 -10.86 6.84 5.23
C ARG A 26 -10.06 6.58 6.52
N SER A 27 -10.63 5.89 7.50
CA SER A 27 -10.01 5.69 8.81
C SER A 27 -8.65 5.00 8.74
N LEU A 28 -8.56 3.88 8.02
CA LEU A 28 -7.32 3.11 7.89
C LEU A 28 -6.24 3.87 7.13
N VAL A 29 -6.63 4.55 6.05
CA VAL A 29 -5.71 5.37 5.26
C VAL A 29 -5.19 6.54 6.11
N SER A 30 -6.07 7.19 6.88
CA SER A 30 -5.67 8.27 7.80
C SER A 30 -4.66 7.82 8.85
N ASP A 31 -4.84 6.60 9.38
CA ASP A 31 -3.90 6.05 10.35
C ASP A 31 -2.56 5.66 9.70
N ILE A 32 -2.57 5.10 8.48
CA ILE A 32 -1.34 4.82 7.73
C ILE A 32 -0.57 6.11 7.46
N VAL A 33 -1.23 7.15 6.96
CA VAL A 33 -0.61 8.47 6.73
C VAL A 33 -0.05 9.08 8.02
N HIS A 34 -0.74 8.90 9.15
CA HIS A 34 -0.25 9.35 10.44
C HIS A 34 1.08 8.67 10.85
N PHE A 35 1.19 7.36 10.61
CA PHE A 35 2.41 6.61 10.95
C PHE A 35 3.51 6.72 9.90
N ASP A 36 3.17 6.96 8.64
CA ASP A 36 4.12 7.23 7.54
C ASP A 36 5.09 8.36 7.92
N GLN A 37 4.59 9.41 8.57
CA GLN A 37 5.41 10.53 9.04
C GLN A 37 6.52 10.14 10.03
N THR A 38 6.47 8.94 10.60
CA THR A 38 7.48 8.42 11.54
C THR A 38 8.50 7.49 10.88
N VAL A 39 8.34 7.22 9.59
CA VAL A 39 9.22 6.34 8.81
C VAL A 39 9.97 7.18 7.78
N PRO A 40 11.31 7.28 7.86
CA PRO A 40 12.09 8.01 6.86
C PRO A 40 12.14 7.21 5.56
N THR A 41 11.22 7.47 4.66
CA THR A 41 11.14 6.77 3.37
C THR A 41 11.94 7.48 2.29
N CYS A 42 12.54 6.71 1.38
CA CYS A 42 13.26 7.20 0.22
C CYS A 42 12.70 6.55 -1.04
N PRO A 43 12.17 7.31 -2.01
CA PRO A 43 11.70 6.78 -3.27
C PRO A 43 12.81 6.72 -4.31
N HIS A 44 12.95 5.56 -4.97
CA HIS A 44 13.78 5.37 -6.16
C HIS A 44 12.92 4.88 -7.31
N TYR A 45 13.18 5.33 -8.52
CA TYR A 45 12.48 4.81 -9.70
C TYR A 45 13.47 4.38 -10.79
N ARG A 46 13.03 3.39 -11.57
CA ARG A 46 13.72 2.93 -12.76
C ARG A 46 12.69 2.61 -13.85
N GLU A 47 13.08 2.78 -15.09
CA GLU A 47 12.31 2.33 -16.23
C GLU A 47 12.74 0.91 -16.61
N PHE A 48 11.75 0.02 -16.72
CA PHE A 48 11.93 -1.38 -17.09
C PHE A 48 11.34 -1.60 -18.48
N ASP A 49 12.02 -2.42 -19.27
CA ASP A 49 11.47 -2.94 -20.51
C ASP A 49 10.73 -4.25 -20.22
N LEU A 50 9.42 -4.20 -20.33
CA LEU A 50 8.52 -5.33 -20.09
C LEU A 50 7.99 -5.95 -21.39
N ARG A 51 8.54 -5.64 -22.58
CA ARG A 51 8.06 -6.13 -23.89
C ARG A 51 7.99 -7.65 -23.93
N ALA A 52 9.07 -8.33 -23.59
CA ALA A 52 9.11 -9.79 -23.57
C ALA A 52 8.05 -10.39 -22.64
N LEU A 53 7.90 -9.82 -21.44
CA LEU A 53 6.87 -10.28 -20.48
C LEU A 53 5.46 -10.00 -20.98
N ALA A 54 5.22 -8.83 -21.56
CA ALA A 54 3.93 -8.45 -22.14
C ALA A 54 3.55 -9.38 -23.32
N GLU A 55 4.52 -9.74 -24.17
CA GLU A 55 4.32 -10.66 -25.28
C GLU A 55 3.96 -12.08 -24.78
N VAL A 56 4.75 -12.64 -23.86
CA VAL A 56 4.45 -13.96 -23.27
C VAL A 56 3.08 -13.95 -22.59
N ARG A 57 2.77 -12.89 -21.82
CA ARG A 57 1.48 -12.73 -21.16
C ARG A 57 0.31 -12.64 -22.14
N SER A 58 0.51 -12.01 -23.32
CA SER A 58 -0.55 -11.87 -24.34
C SER A 58 -0.87 -13.20 -25.02
N LYS A 59 0.09 -14.12 -25.11
CA LYS A 59 -0.01 -15.43 -25.74
C LYS A 59 -0.42 -16.54 -24.74
N ALA A 60 -0.38 -16.27 -23.45
CA ALA A 60 -0.73 -17.24 -22.42
C ALA A 60 -2.25 -17.54 -22.46
N GLU A 61 -2.62 -18.81 -22.28
CA GLU A 61 -4.02 -19.25 -22.16
C GLU A 61 -4.72 -18.51 -21.02
N GLN A 62 -4.05 -18.39 -19.88
CA GLN A 62 -4.51 -17.57 -18.76
C GLN A 62 -3.74 -16.26 -18.70
N ARG A 63 -4.46 -15.17 -18.80
CA ARG A 63 -3.88 -13.81 -18.75
C ARG A 63 -3.79 -13.30 -17.31
N TYR A 64 -2.66 -13.53 -16.65
CA TYR A 64 -2.41 -13.02 -15.31
C TYR A 64 -2.41 -11.49 -15.25
N SER A 65 -2.93 -10.94 -14.15
CA SER A 65 -2.95 -9.50 -13.94
C SER A 65 -1.56 -8.97 -13.56
N TRP A 66 -1.25 -7.74 -13.97
CA TRP A 66 0.03 -7.11 -13.64
C TRP A 66 0.32 -7.07 -12.14
N PRO A 67 -0.64 -6.73 -11.25
CA PRO A 67 -0.38 -6.79 -9.81
C PRO A 67 0.11 -8.16 -9.33
N VAL A 68 -0.43 -9.26 -9.84
CA VAL A 68 0.01 -10.62 -9.50
C VAL A 68 1.45 -10.86 -9.92
N LEU A 69 1.80 -10.46 -11.14
CA LEU A 69 3.17 -10.61 -11.65
C LEU A 69 4.18 -9.79 -10.81
N PHE A 70 3.86 -8.54 -10.48
CA PHE A 70 4.71 -7.71 -9.62
C PHE A 70 4.83 -8.25 -8.20
N ILE A 71 3.72 -8.75 -7.59
CA ILE A 71 3.76 -9.39 -6.27
C ILE A 71 4.65 -10.62 -6.30
N LYS A 72 4.50 -11.49 -7.30
CA LYS A 72 5.31 -12.70 -7.46
C LYS A 72 6.79 -12.38 -7.62
N ALA A 73 7.12 -11.47 -8.54
CA ALA A 73 8.50 -11.06 -8.81
C ALA A 73 9.17 -10.47 -7.56
N PHE A 74 8.47 -9.59 -6.84
CA PHE A 74 9.04 -8.97 -5.64
C PHE A 74 9.11 -9.94 -4.45
N ALA A 75 8.19 -10.89 -4.34
CA ALA A 75 8.26 -11.94 -3.34
C ALA A 75 9.50 -12.85 -3.55
N ILE A 76 9.80 -13.22 -4.81
CA ILE A 76 11.01 -13.96 -5.16
C ILE A 76 12.25 -13.13 -4.81
N LEU A 77 12.29 -11.85 -5.21
CA LEU A 77 13.38 -10.95 -4.85
C LEU A 77 13.55 -10.85 -3.32
N SER A 78 12.45 -10.76 -2.57
CA SER A 78 12.48 -10.71 -1.10
C SER A 78 12.97 -12.00 -0.45
N ARG A 79 12.81 -13.16 -1.10
CA ARG A 79 13.39 -14.43 -0.68
C ARG A 79 14.91 -14.39 -0.80
N ASP A 80 15.40 -13.90 -1.94
CA ASP A 80 16.82 -13.89 -2.29
C ASP A 80 17.57 -12.71 -1.62
N ALA A 81 16.85 -11.62 -1.28
CA ALA A 81 17.35 -10.45 -0.56
C ALA A 81 16.63 -10.29 0.79
N PRO A 82 17.06 -10.97 1.88
CA PRO A 82 16.32 -11.03 3.14
C PRO A 82 16.10 -9.68 3.83
N ALA A 83 16.90 -8.66 3.56
CA ALA A 83 16.72 -7.30 4.08
C ALA A 83 15.34 -6.71 3.69
N LEU A 84 14.77 -7.11 2.55
CA LEU A 84 13.42 -6.71 2.11
C LEU A 84 12.29 -7.29 2.98
N ARG A 85 12.61 -8.22 3.90
CA ARG A 85 11.68 -8.78 4.90
C ARG A 85 11.99 -8.34 6.32
N GLU A 86 12.91 -7.41 6.51
CA GLU A 86 13.26 -6.86 7.81
C GLU A 86 12.36 -5.69 8.17
N SER A 87 12.17 -5.49 9.46
CA SER A 87 11.41 -4.37 10.00
C SER A 87 12.18 -3.73 11.12
N TRP A 88 12.26 -2.42 11.11
CA TRP A 88 12.79 -1.67 12.24
C TRP A 88 11.80 -1.73 13.40
N ILE A 89 12.28 -2.20 14.57
CA ILE A 89 11.53 -2.27 15.82
C ILE A 89 12.25 -1.43 16.88
N ARG A 90 11.50 -0.53 17.50
CA ARG A 90 12.08 0.46 18.40
C ARG A 90 12.32 -0.06 19.81
N TYR A 91 11.45 -0.92 20.31
CA TYR A 91 11.42 -1.35 21.70
C TYR A 91 11.58 -2.86 21.88
N PRO A 92 12.15 -3.30 23.05
CA PRO A 92 12.64 -2.50 24.18
C PRO A 92 13.91 -1.70 23.88
N PHE A 93 14.69 -2.10 22.90
CA PHE A 93 15.82 -1.40 22.31
C PHE A 93 15.77 -1.53 20.80
N PRO A 94 16.34 -0.58 20.02
CA PRO A 94 16.30 -0.64 18.55
C PRO A 94 16.92 -1.93 18.01
N HIS A 95 16.15 -2.69 17.24
CA HIS A 95 16.61 -3.92 16.60
C HIS A 95 15.87 -4.18 15.29
N LEU A 96 16.39 -5.09 14.48
CA LEU A 96 15.76 -5.55 13.26
C LEU A 96 15.04 -6.87 13.53
N TYR A 97 13.78 -6.95 13.08
CA TYR A 97 13.02 -8.18 13.03
C TYR A 97 12.90 -8.67 11.59
N ARG A 98 13.43 -9.86 11.29
CA ARG A 98 13.30 -10.49 9.97
C ARG A 98 12.13 -11.47 9.99
N HIS A 99 11.17 -11.23 9.09
CA HIS A 99 10.06 -12.17 8.90
C HIS A 99 10.52 -13.38 8.06
N PRO A 100 10.10 -14.63 8.41
CA PRO A 100 10.55 -15.83 7.70
C PRO A 100 10.12 -15.86 6.24
N HIS A 101 8.96 -15.29 5.90
CA HIS A 101 8.39 -15.29 4.56
C HIS A 101 8.07 -13.88 4.10
N SER A 102 7.91 -13.70 2.78
CA SER A 102 7.36 -12.46 2.25
C SER A 102 5.87 -12.34 2.58
N VAL A 103 5.42 -11.13 2.86
CA VAL A 103 3.99 -10.79 2.97
C VAL A 103 3.76 -9.55 2.12
N GLY A 104 3.32 -9.77 0.90
CA GLY A 104 2.91 -8.68 0.00
C GLY A 104 1.55 -8.15 0.39
N THR A 105 1.36 -6.84 0.28
CA THR A 105 0.07 -6.21 0.57
C THR A 105 -0.35 -5.33 -0.60
N LEU A 106 -1.44 -5.71 -1.26
CA LEU A 106 -1.99 -4.95 -2.39
C LEU A 106 -3.09 -4.00 -1.92
N ALA A 107 -3.01 -2.74 -2.31
CA ALA A 107 -4.08 -1.79 -2.11
C ALA A 107 -5.24 -2.07 -3.09
N VAL A 108 -6.40 -2.45 -2.57
CA VAL A 108 -7.60 -2.81 -3.35
C VAL A 108 -8.74 -1.86 -3.01
N ARG A 109 -9.26 -1.17 -4.03
CA ARG A 109 -10.43 -0.32 -3.89
C ARG A 109 -11.70 -1.15 -4.00
N ARG A 110 -12.62 -0.97 -3.04
CA ARG A 110 -13.92 -1.63 -2.99
C ARG A 110 -15.02 -0.64 -2.63
N SER A 111 -16.13 -0.69 -3.36
CA SER A 111 -17.35 -0.01 -2.95
C SER A 111 -18.09 -0.89 -1.94
N HIS A 112 -18.40 -0.37 -0.77
CA HIS A 112 -19.11 -1.10 0.28
C HIS A 112 -19.92 -0.14 1.17
N SER A 113 -21.18 -0.47 1.42
CA SER A 113 -22.11 0.35 2.24
C SER A 113 -22.21 1.82 1.80
N GLY A 114 -22.17 2.08 0.48
CA GLY A 114 -22.27 3.43 -0.09
C GLY A 114 -20.99 4.27 0.02
N GLU A 115 -19.90 3.72 0.53
CA GLU A 115 -18.58 4.38 0.62
C GLU A 115 -17.54 3.66 -0.21
N GLU A 116 -16.56 4.42 -0.69
CA GLU A 116 -15.38 3.88 -1.37
C GLU A 116 -14.27 3.59 -0.36
N TRP A 117 -13.99 2.31 -0.17
CA TRP A 117 -12.97 1.81 0.74
C TRP A 117 -11.68 1.48 0.02
N LEU A 118 -10.55 1.71 0.71
CA LEU A 118 -9.26 1.17 0.33
C LEU A 118 -8.87 0.11 1.37
N PHE A 119 -8.87 -1.15 0.95
CA PHE A 119 -8.42 -2.28 1.74
C PHE A 119 -7.03 -2.74 1.32
N PHE A 120 -6.36 -3.48 2.18
CA PHE A 120 -5.00 -3.98 1.98
C PHE A 120 -5.04 -5.51 1.95
N ALA A 121 -5.03 -6.07 0.74
CA ALA A 121 -5.12 -7.51 0.51
C ALA A 121 -3.77 -8.18 0.78
N PRO A 122 -3.67 -9.11 1.76
CA PRO A 122 -2.42 -9.78 2.08
C PRO A 122 -2.16 -10.97 1.16
N PHE A 123 -0.98 -11.00 0.58
CA PHE A 123 -0.43 -12.11 -0.20
C PHE A 123 0.73 -12.72 0.59
N VAL A 124 0.44 -13.74 1.36
CA VAL A 124 1.40 -14.39 2.26
C VAL A 124 2.17 -15.46 1.51
N GLN A 125 3.51 -15.44 1.61
CA GLN A 125 4.39 -16.48 1.07
C GLN A 125 4.22 -16.66 -0.45
N SER A 126 4.16 -15.51 -1.16
CA SER A 126 3.91 -15.47 -2.61
C SER A 126 5.06 -16.03 -3.43
N GLU A 127 6.26 -16.09 -2.86
CA GLU A 127 7.44 -16.72 -3.45
C GLU A 127 7.23 -18.22 -3.75
N ASP A 128 6.42 -18.91 -2.94
CA ASP A 128 6.19 -20.34 -3.07
C ASP A 128 4.88 -20.68 -3.81
N LYS A 129 3.99 -19.69 -4.00
CA LYS A 129 2.71 -19.88 -4.68
C LYS A 129 2.84 -19.84 -6.20
N THR A 130 1.97 -20.57 -6.90
CA THR A 130 1.82 -20.46 -8.35
C THR A 130 1.17 -19.14 -8.74
N LEU A 131 1.26 -18.78 -10.03
CA LEU A 131 0.56 -17.59 -10.54
C LEU A 131 -0.96 -17.78 -10.52
N ASP A 132 -1.44 -19.01 -10.71
CA ASP A 132 -2.86 -19.35 -10.64
C ASP A 132 -3.41 -19.09 -9.23
N GLU A 133 -2.75 -19.59 -8.20
CA GLU A 133 -3.13 -19.37 -6.81
C GLU A 133 -3.15 -17.88 -6.46
N LEU A 134 -2.17 -17.11 -6.93
CA LEU A 134 -2.10 -15.67 -6.67
C LEU A 134 -3.19 -14.90 -7.43
N GLN A 135 -3.54 -15.35 -8.66
CA GLN A 135 -4.62 -14.74 -9.43
C GLN A 135 -5.98 -15.02 -8.79
N GLU A 136 -6.21 -16.27 -8.35
CA GLU A 136 -7.42 -16.67 -7.62
C GLU A 136 -7.57 -15.87 -6.32
N MET A 137 -6.50 -15.74 -5.53
CA MET A 137 -6.51 -14.88 -4.34
C MET A 137 -6.88 -13.44 -4.67
N LEU A 138 -6.35 -12.88 -5.77
CA LEU A 138 -6.68 -11.52 -6.19
C LEU A 138 -8.17 -11.38 -6.54
N GLU A 139 -8.73 -12.36 -7.27
CA GLU A 139 -10.14 -12.33 -7.62
C GLU A 139 -11.03 -12.44 -6.36
N CYS A 140 -10.71 -13.31 -5.40
CA CYS A 140 -11.40 -13.37 -4.12
C CYS A 140 -11.39 -12.00 -3.41
N PHE A 141 -10.24 -11.32 -3.35
CA PHE A 141 -10.16 -9.98 -2.77
C PHE A 141 -10.96 -8.91 -3.53
N ARG A 142 -11.20 -9.12 -4.83
CA ARG A 142 -11.96 -8.19 -5.66
C ARG A 142 -13.47 -8.44 -5.65
N THR A 143 -13.89 -9.71 -5.55
CA THR A 143 -15.29 -10.11 -5.78
C THR A 143 -16.03 -10.52 -4.51
N ASP A 144 -15.35 -11.24 -3.59
CA ASP A 144 -15.99 -11.78 -2.40
C ASP A 144 -16.46 -10.70 -1.44
N ALA A 145 -17.36 -11.06 -0.53
CA ALA A 145 -17.90 -10.13 0.44
C ALA A 145 -16.82 -9.52 1.32
N VAL A 146 -16.85 -8.20 1.48
CA VAL A 146 -15.87 -7.43 2.29
C VAL A 146 -15.78 -7.97 3.72
N GLU A 147 -16.91 -8.37 4.28
CA GLU A 147 -17.04 -8.94 5.63
C GLU A 147 -16.34 -10.30 5.78
N THR A 148 -16.04 -10.96 4.67
CA THR A 148 -15.31 -12.22 4.66
C THR A 148 -13.81 -11.96 4.47
N VAL A 149 -13.44 -11.36 3.34
CA VAL A 149 -12.02 -11.22 2.94
C VAL A 149 -11.28 -10.09 3.69
N PHE A 150 -11.99 -9.02 4.08
CA PHE A 150 -11.41 -7.88 4.82
C PHE A 150 -12.00 -7.70 6.22
N ARG A 151 -12.60 -8.75 6.79
CA ARG A 151 -13.30 -8.73 8.07
C ARG A 151 -12.54 -8.00 9.19
N ILE A 152 -11.27 -8.29 9.34
CA ILE A 152 -10.44 -7.71 10.40
C ILE A 152 -10.25 -6.21 10.16
N GLN A 153 -9.90 -5.80 8.95
CA GLN A 153 -9.66 -4.40 8.59
C GLN A 153 -10.96 -3.60 8.70
N TYR A 154 -12.07 -4.15 8.19
CA TYR A 154 -13.38 -3.54 8.26
C TYR A 154 -13.81 -3.29 9.72
N ARG A 155 -13.73 -4.31 10.58
CA ARG A 155 -14.03 -4.15 12.01
C ARG A 155 -13.12 -3.18 12.72
N PHE A 156 -11.83 -3.22 12.39
CA PHE A 156 -10.84 -2.34 12.99
C PHE A 156 -11.12 -0.86 12.69
N ALA A 157 -11.64 -0.53 11.51
CA ALA A 157 -12.00 0.83 11.13
C ALA A 157 -13.11 1.44 12.02
N PHE A 158 -13.89 0.62 12.74
CA PHE A 158 -14.94 1.08 13.64
C PHE A 158 -14.43 1.45 15.04
N PHE A 159 -13.23 1.08 15.40
CA PHE A 159 -12.65 1.50 16.68
C PHE A 159 -12.38 3.01 16.67
N PRO A 160 -12.44 3.69 17.85
CA PRO A 160 -12.03 5.06 17.98
C PRO A 160 -10.58 5.25 17.53
N ALA A 161 -10.28 6.38 16.87
CA ALA A 161 -8.95 6.64 16.31
C ALA A 161 -7.80 6.50 17.35
N PRO A 162 -7.92 6.98 18.60
CA PRO A 162 -6.87 6.79 19.59
C PRO A 162 -6.56 5.30 19.86
N VAL A 163 -7.61 4.46 19.96
CA VAL A 163 -7.48 3.02 20.22
C VAL A 163 -6.78 2.34 19.04
N ARG A 164 -7.20 2.62 17.81
CA ARG A 164 -6.55 2.09 16.60
C ARG A 164 -5.08 2.46 16.55
N ARG A 165 -4.76 3.75 16.81
CA ARG A 165 -3.37 4.25 16.79
C ARG A 165 -2.50 3.65 17.87
N ILE A 166 -3.01 3.43 19.07
CA ILE A 166 -2.27 2.72 20.14
C ILE A 166 -1.95 1.29 19.70
N ILE A 167 -2.94 0.57 19.17
CA ILE A 167 -2.75 -0.81 18.68
C ILE A 167 -1.73 -0.85 17.53
N MET A 168 -1.86 0.03 16.55
CA MET A 168 -0.91 0.12 15.42
C MET A 168 0.49 0.49 15.91
N TRP A 169 0.60 1.43 16.85
CA TRP A 169 1.88 1.83 17.43
C TRP A 169 2.59 0.66 18.13
N LEU A 170 1.85 -0.16 18.91
CA LEU A 170 2.37 -1.36 19.53
C LEU A 170 2.88 -2.36 18.48
N TRP A 171 2.11 -2.61 17.41
CA TRP A 171 2.54 -3.51 16.35
C TRP A 171 3.79 -3.00 15.61
N MET A 172 3.87 -1.71 15.35
CA MET A 172 4.98 -1.11 14.62
C MET A 172 6.28 -1.03 15.43
N ASN A 173 6.19 -0.81 16.74
CA ASN A 173 7.34 -0.48 17.56
C ASN A 173 7.81 -1.60 18.52
N TRP A 174 6.94 -2.60 18.83
CA TRP A 174 7.24 -3.67 19.76
C TRP A 174 7.12 -5.08 19.15
N MET A 175 6.27 -5.25 18.16
CA MET A 175 5.84 -6.58 17.73
C MET A 175 6.14 -6.79 16.24
N GLY A 176 7.40 -7.01 15.85
CA GLY A 176 7.80 -7.18 14.46
C GLY A 176 7.00 -8.27 13.71
N SER A 177 6.70 -9.40 14.37
CA SER A 177 5.87 -10.46 13.78
C SER A 177 4.44 -10.00 13.53
N LYS A 178 3.87 -9.18 14.40
CA LYS A 178 2.53 -8.59 14.20
C LYS A 178 2.56 -7.53 13.11
N LYS A 179 3.62 -6.69 13.07
CA LYS A 179 3.82 -5.72 11.98
C LYS A 179 3.77 -6.41 10.62
N ALA A 180 4.60 -7.43 10.42
CA ALA A 180 4.66 -8.18 9.16
C ALA A 180 3.34 -8.88 8.82
N LYS A 181 2.68 -9.54 9.79
CA LYS A 181 1.42 -10.25 9.57
C LYS A 181 0.21 -9.33 9.32
N LYS A 182 0.20 -8.11 9.89
CA LYS A 182 -0.97 -7.20 9.82
C LYS A 182 -0.86 -6.18 8.71
N PHE A 183 0.36 -5.72 8.42
CA PHE A 183 0.60 -4.70 7.40
C PHE A 183 1.31 -5.28 6.17
N GLY A 184 2.13 -6.31 6.34
CA GLY A 184 2.98 -6.88 5.30
C GLY A 184 4.46 -6.56 5.52
N THR A 185 5.31 -7.18 4.70
CA THR A 185 6.73 -6.83 4.57
C THR A 185 6.94 -5.85 3.43
N PHE A 186 6.15 -5.97 2.36
CA PHE A 186 6.14 -5.00 1.27
C PHE A 186 4.72 -4.67 0.81
N GLY A 187 4.55 -3.48 0.25
CA GLY A 187 3.31 -3.02 -0.34
C GLY A 187 3.36 -2.95 -1.85
N LEU A 188 2.22 -3.14 -2.51
CA LEU A 188 2.01 -2.83 -3.91
C LEU A 188 0.79 -1.93 -4.05
N THR A 189 0.98 -0.79 -4.70
CA THR A 189 -0.13 0.10 -5.06
C THR A 189 0.06 0.63 -6.47
N THR A 190 -1.01 0.78 -7.22
CA THR A 190 -0.94 1.29 -8.58
C THR A 190 -2.24 1.97 -8.99
N ILE A 191 -2.11 2.97 -9.83
CA ILE A 191 -3.19 3.63 -10.56
C ILE A 191 -2.91 3.63 -12.07
N SER A 192 -2.09 2.68 -12.53
CA SER A 192 -1.69 2.55 -13.94
C SER A 192 -2.87 2.50 -14.90
N SER A 193 -3.99 1.88 -14.48
CA SER A 193 -5.24 1.86 -15.26
C SER A 193 -5.87 3.26 -15.50
N ARG A 194 -5.42 4.27 -14.76
CA ARG A 194 -5.82 5.69 -14.93
C ARG A 194 -4.75 6.52 -15.66
N GLY A 195 -3.72 5.87 -16.22
CA GLY A 195 -2.64 6.55 -16.91
C GLY A 195 -1.67 7.32 -16.01
N ALA A 196 -1.70 7.08 -14.69
CA ALA A 196 -0.90 7.84 -13.73
C ALA A 196 0.09 6.95 -12.96
N VAL A 197 1.13 7.59 -12.42
CA VAL A 197 2.18 6.97 -11.60
C VAL A 197 2.14 7.56 -10.20
N ILE A 198 2.12 6.72 -9.17
CA ILE A 198 2.32 7.15 -7.80
C ILE A 198 3.83 7.17 -7.53
N GLN A 199 4.39 8.33 -7.23
CA GLN A 199 5.83 8.48 -7.01
C GLN A 199 6.23 8.21 -5.57
N ASN A 200 5.42 8.63 -4.60
CA ASN A 200 5.70 8.49 -3.17
C ASN A 200 4.42 8.07 -2.43
N PRO A 201 4.10 6.76 -2.42
CA PRO A 201 2.98 6.25 -1.64
C PRO A 201 3.32 6.34 -0.14
N PRO A 202 2.34 6.61 0.74
CA PRO A 202 2.54 6.49 2.18
C PRO A 202 3.03 5.08 2.53
N GLY A 203 4.14 4.99 3.27
CA GLY A 203 4.81 3.72 3.55
C GLY A 203 5.11 3.53 5.03
N ILE A 204 4.54 2.48 5.64
CA ILE A 204 4.86 2.00 6.99
C ILE A 204 5.57 0.65 6.97
N LEU A 205 5.82 0.15 5.76
CA LEU A 205 6.41 -1.16 5.47
C LEU A 205 7.91 -1.04 5.24
N THR A 206 8.57 -2.17 5.07
CA THR A 206 9.98 -2.22 4.69
C THR A 206 10.19 -1.57 3.33
N SER A 207 9.27 -1.85 2.39
CA SER A 207 9.24 -1.22 1.08
C SER A 207 7.82 -1.16 0.53
N THR A 208 7.59 -0.24 -0.40
CA THR A 208 6.35 -0.15 -1.18
C THR A 208 6.70 0.05 -2.64
N ILE A 209 6.12 -0.78 -3.49
CA ILE A 209 6.34 -0.74 -4.93
C ILE A 209 5.14 -0.05 -5.58
N THR A 210 5.42 0.77 -6.57
CA THR A 210 4.40 1.29 -7.49
C THR A 210 4.87 1.09 -8.92
N TYR A 211 3.95 0.88 -9.82
CA TYR A 211 4.24 0.86 -11.24
C TYR A 211 3.24 1.71 -12.02
N GLY A 212 3.74 2.34 -13.06
CA GLY A 212 2.98 3.18 -13.96
C GLY A 212 2.32 2.40 -15.10
N PRO A 213 1.69 3.12 -16.04
CA PRO A 213 1.24 2.55 -17.29
C PRO A 213 2.41 1.89 -18.04
N ILE A 214 2.12 0.78 -18.70
CA ILE A 214 3.07 0.13 -19.61
C ILE A 214 2.80 0.72 -20.99
N SER A 215 3.81 1.33 -21.61
CA SER A 215 3.70 1.90 -22.94
C SER A 215 3.53 0.82 -24.01
N GLU A 216 3.19 1.22 -25.22
CA GLU A 216 3.09 0.32 -26.37
C GLU A 216 4.44 -0.34 -26.68
N GLU A 217 5.55 0.37 -26.44
CA GLU A 217 6.90 -0.13 -26.58
C GLU A 217 7.36 -0.99 -25.39
N GLY A 218 6.49 -1.20 -24.39
CA GLY A 218 6.75 -2.03 -23.21
C GLY A 218 7.50 -1.32 -22.08
N ALA A 219 7.77 -0.03 -22.19
CA ALA A 219 8.40 0.71 -21.10
C ALA A 219 7.46 0.88 -19.91
N CYS A 220 7.97 0.63 -18.70
CA CYS A 220 7.22 0.77 -17.45
C CYS A 220 8.09 1.41 -16.39
N ARG A 221 7.64 2.53 -15.83
CA ARG A 221 8.27 3.12 -14.66
C ARG A 221 7.84 2.37 -13.41
N VAL A 222 8.79 1.83 -12.69
CA VAL A 222 8.59 1.19 -11.38
C VAL A 222 9.30 2.03 -10.34
N THR A 223 8.59 2.37 -9.27
CA THR A 223 9.15 3.07 -8.12
C THR A 223 9.13 2.16 -6.92
N ILE A 224 10.24 2.08 -6.20
CA ILE A 224 10.34 1.48 -4.89
C ILE A 224 10.56 2.59 -3.85
N THR A 225 9.71 2.63 -2.84
CA THR A 225 9.86 3.48 -1.66
C THR A 225 10.21 2.58 -0.49
N TYR A 226 11.31 2.83 0.20
CA TYR A 226 11.81 1.96 1.27
C TYR A 226 12.13 2.74 2.54
N ASP A 227 12.13 2.05 3.67
CA ASP A 227 12.53 2.58 4.98
C ASP A 227 14.04 2.73 5.02
N HIS A 228 14.54 3.97 4.99
CA HIS A 228 15.97 4.29 4.93
C HIS A 228 16.76 3.88 6.18
N ARG A 229 16.08 3.45 7.26
CA ARG A 229 16.76 2.85 8.44
C ARG A 229 17.20 1.41 8.19
N LEU A 230 16.68 0.77 7.14
CA LEU A 230 16.92 -0.65 6.81
C LEU A 230 17.91 -0.84 5.67
N MET A 231 17.86 0.05 4.70
CA MET A 231 18.67 -0.03 3.49
C MET A 231 18.91 1.34 2.90
N ASP A 232 19.88 1.47 2.05
CA ASP A 232 20.19 2.67 1.30
C ASP A 232 20.01 2.48 -0.21
N GLY A 233 20.16 3.56 -0.97
CA GLY A 233 19.98 3.54 -2.42
C GLY A 233 20.96 2.68 -3.20
N TRP A 234 22.07 2.30 -2.61
CA TRP A 234 23.01 1.39 -3.23
C TRP A 234 22.52 -0.07 -3.20
N TYR A 235 21.78 -0.41 -2.15
CA TYR A 235 21.20 -1.76 -1.99
C TYR A 235 19.98 -1.97 -2.90
N VAL A 236 19.22 -0.91 -3.17
CA VAL A 236 17.97 -0.92 -3.96
C VAL A 236 18.26 -0.71 -5.45
#